data_48a708c7006bc6a2fd54678e159488e9
#
_entry.id   48a708c7006bc6a2fd54678e159488e9
#
_cell.length_a   1.000
_cell.length_b   1.000
_cell.length_c   1.000
_cell.angle_alpha   90.00
_cell.angle_beta   90.00
_cell.angle_gamma   90.00
#
_symmetry.space_group_name_H-M   'P 1'
#
loop_
_entity.id
_entity.type
_entity.pdbx_description
1 polymer ?
#
loop_
_entity_poly.entity_id
_entity_poly.type
_entity_poly.pdbx_seq_one_letter_code
_entity_poly.pdbx_strand_id
1 'polypeptide(L)'
;MDFVALDVETANSDPKSICQIGVAVFKNGDLIETWSSLINPQSHFDFMNSAIHGITEEDIRDAPTITDIKSKLDQRVGENVAAIYSGFDKVALEKNFPQINYSWLDITKVVRRTWEGVAYSGYGLANVCKLNDIEIGRHHDALADAVAAGKVLICALNAKKLKLDDCRSLIRRKISTLIAHGKMSENPNPVNIVIEGGNPDGEWFGDVLCFTGELRMPRVEASIKASQ
;
A
#
# COMPACT_ATOMS: atom_id res chain seq x y z
N MET A 1 9.84 12.68 -13.98
CA MET A 1 8.90 12.27 -12.92
C MET A 1 9.67 12.31 -11.62
N ASP A 2 9.30 13.22 -10.74
CA ASP A 2 9.99 13.44 -9.48
C ASP A 2 9.05 13.04 -8.34
N PHE A 3 9.42 12.02 -7.59
CA PHE A 3 8.64 11.50 -6.47
C PHE A 3 9.54 10.70 -5.52
N VAL A 4 9.02 10.40 -4.35
CA VAL A 4 9.68 9.56 -3.36
C VAL A 4 8.79 8.36 -3.05
N ALA A 5 9.25 7.16 -3.32
CA ALA A 5 8.56 5.95 -2.93
C ALA A 5 8.93 5.57 -1.49
N LEU A 6 7.93 5.18 -0.71
CA LEU A 6 8.04 4.82 0.70
C LEU A 6 7.41 3.47 0.95
N ASP A 7 8.01 2.72 1.86
CA ASP A 7 7.47 1.49 2.39
C ASP A 7 7.88 1.33 3.86
N VAL A 8 7.05 0.65 4.67
CA VAL A 8 7.34 0.40 6.09
C VAL A 8 7.02 -1.03 6.47
N GLU A 9 7.85 -1.59 7.37
CA GLU A 9 7.55 -2.83 8.08
C GLU A 9 7.17 -2.54 9.52
N THR A 10 6.27 -3.34 10.09
CA THR A 10 5.78 -3.17 11.47
C THR A 10 6.05 -4.39 12.32
N ALA A 11 6.40 -4.16 13.59
CA ALA A 11 6.69 -5.21 14.55
C ALA A 11 5.47 -6.07 14.91
N ASN A 12 4.28 -5.48 14.83
CA ASN A 12 3.00 -6.13 15.15
C ASN A 12 1.83 -5.47 14.40
N SER A 13 0.59 -5.83 14.72
CA SER A 13 -0.62 -5.33 14.07
C SER A 13 -0.93 -3.83 14.33
N ASP A 14 -0.29 -3.20 15.32
CA ASP A 14 -0.44 -1.75 15.51
C ASP A 14 0.38 -0.99 14.45
N PRO A 15 -0.25 -0.18 13.59
CA PRO A 15 0.47 0.62 12.62
C PRO A 15 1.51 1.59 13.21
N LYS A 16 1.48 1.85 14.52
CA LYS A 16 2.52 2.64 15.20
C LYS A 16 3.82 1.88 15.38
N SER A 17 3.80 0.55 15.31
CA SER A 17 4.95 -0.29 15.58
C SER A 17 5.94 -0.40 14.42
N ILE A 18 6.19 0.71 13.69
CA ILE A 18 7.14 0.71 12.57
C ILE A 18 8.51 0.25 13.05
N CYS A 19 9.05 -0.85 12.46
CA CYS A 19 10.36 -1.41 12.78
C CYS A 19 11.39 -1.26 11.64
N GLN A 20 10.93 -0.92 10.42
CA GLN A 20 11.82 -0.54 9.32
C GLN A 20 11.10 0.48 8.43
N ILE A 21 11.86 1.37 7.83
CA ILE A 21 11.41 2.27 6.76
C ILE A 21 12.37 2.21 5.58
N GLY A 22 11.84 2.17 4.38
CA GLY A 22 12.55 2.26 3.12
C GLY A 22 12.10 3.48 2.33
N VAL A 23 13.06 4.17 1.72
CA VAL A 23 12.85 5.38 0.94
C VAL A 23 13.65 5.28 -0.35
N ALA A 24 13.00 5.47 -1.48
CA ALA A 24 13.60 5.51 -2.81
C ALA A 24 13.23 6.83 -3.50
N VAL A 25 14.23 7.67 -3.79
CA VAL A 25 14.04 8.96 -4.42
C VAL A 25 14.23 8.84 -5.92
N PHE A 26 13.19 9.21 -6.67
CA PHE A 26 13.20 9.22 -8.12
C PHE A 26 13.19 10.64 -8.66
N LYS A 27 14.08 10.92 -9.63
CA LYS A 27 14.14 12.18 -10.35
C LYS A 27 14.22 11.95 -11.84
N ASN A 28 13.38 12.63 -12.62
CA ASN A 28 13.20 12.41 -14.05
C ASN A 28 12.85 10.96 -14.44
N GLY A 29 12.37 10.16 -13.47
CA GLY A 29 12.08 8.74 -13.63
C GLY A 29 13.26 7.82 -13.30
N ASP A 30 14.43 8.36 -12.95
CA ASP A 30 15.59 7.58 -12.53
C ASP A 30 15.68 7.52 -11.00
N LEU A 31 16.10 6.37 -10.47
CA LEU A 31 16.39 6.19 -9.06
C LEU A 31 17.72 6.90 -8.75
N ILE A 32 17.69 7.95 -7.92
CA ILE A 32 18.88 8.77 -7.63
C ILE A 32 19.39 8.60 -6.20
N GLU A 33 18.55 8.21 -5.26
CA GLU A 33 18.94 8.00 -3.86
C GLU A 33 18.08 6.89 -3.26
N THR A 34 18.70 6.11 -2.39
CA THR A 34 18.01 5.14 -1.52
C THR A 34 18.44 5.37 -0.08
N TRP A 35 17.50 5.18 0.82
CA TRP A 35 17.77 5.23 2.25
C TRP A 35 16.86 4.25 2.99
N SER A 36 17.40 3.58 4.00
CA SER A 36 16.61 2.79 4.92
C SER A 36 17.09 2.97 6.36
N SER A 37 16.22 2.67 7.29
CA SER A 37 16.55 2.61 8.70
C SER A 37 15.76 1.52 9.38
N LEU A 38 16.42 0.68 10.16
CA LEU A 38 15.77 -0.03 11.23
C LEU A 38 15.30 0.97 12.27
N ILE A 39 14.21 0.65 12.96
CA ILE A 39 13.58 1.54 13.94
C ILE A 39 13.20 0.72 15.15
N ASN A 40 13.52 1.25 16.32
CA ASN A 40 13.03 0.69 17.57
C ASN A 40 11.59 1.20 17.83
N PRO A 41 10.56 0.36 17.62
CA PRO A 41 9.18 0.77 17.80
C PRO A 41 8.77 0.92 19.26
N GLN A 42 9.65 0.53 20.20
CA GLN A 42 9.36 0.46 21.63
C GLN A 42 8.10 -0.38 21.94
N SER A 43 7.91 -1.43 21.17
CA SER A 43 6.76 -2.33 21.20
C SER A 43 7.22 -3.76 20.98
N HIS A 44 6.41 -4.74 21.40
CA HIS A 44 6.68 -6.15 21.17
C HIS A 44 6.62 -6.50 19.68
N PHE A 45 7.28 -7.62 19.33
CA PHE A 45 7.19 -8.20 17.99
C PHE A 45 6.23 -9.38 17.98
N ASP A 46 5.33 -9.39 17.02
CA ASP A 46 4.51 -10.57 16.73
C ASP A 46 5.31 -11.54 15.86
N PHE A 47 5.23 -12.81 16.19
CA PHE A 47 5.90 -13.87 15.44
C PHE A 47 5.58 -13.82 13.93
N MET A 48 4.32 -13.55 13.58
CA MET A 48 3.90 -13.51 12.18
C MET A 48 4.56 -12.37 11.40
N ASN A 49 4.69 -11.19 12.01
CA ASN A 49 5.37 -10.06 11.41
C ASN A 49 6.85 -10.36 11.20
N SER A 50 7.55 -10.84 12.25
CA SER A 50 8.96 -11.25 12.15
C SER A 50 9.18 -12.37 11.13
N ALA A 51 8.25 -13.31 10.99
CA ALA A 51 8.35 -14.37 9.99
C ALA A 51 8.22 -13.83 8.55
N ILE A 52 7.53 -12.71 8.34
CA ILE A 52 7.35 -12.08 7.04
C ILE A 52 8.60 -11.28 6.64
N HIS A 53 9.01 -10.29 7.44
CA HIS A 53 10.12 -9.38 7.10
C HIS A 53 11.48 -9.83 7.68
N GLY A 54 11.49 -10.75 8.63
CA GLY A 54 12.70 -11.32 9.22
C GLY A 54 13.42 -10.44 10.25
N ILE A 55 12.82 -9.29 10.64
CA ILE A 55 13.37 -8.40 11.66
C ILE A 55 12.91 -8.88 13.02
N THR A 56 13.82 -8.84 14.00
CA THR A 56 13.60 -9.27 15.38
C THR A 56 13.89 -8.14 16.37
N GLU A 57 13.51 -8.33 17.62
CA GLU A 57 13.84 -7.38 18.71
C GLU A 57 15.34 -7.18 18.88
N GLU A 58 16.15 -8.19 18.55
CA GLU A 58 17.60 -8.09 18.63
C GLU A 58 18.17 -7.14 17.58
N ASP A 59 17.63 -7.19 16.35
CA ASP A 59 18.10 -6.36 15.24
C ASP A 59 17.87 -4.86 15.47
N ILE A 60 16.83 -4.51 16.25
CA ILE A 60 16.44 -3.10 16.49
C ILE A 60 16.89 -2.57 17.85
N ARG A 61 17.64 -3.32 18.64
CA ARG A 61 17.99 -2.96 20.02
C ARG A 61 18.65 -1.58 20.11
N ASP A 62 19.60 -1.31 19.21
CA ASP A 62 20.35 -0.06 19.14
C ASP A 62 19.86 0.86 18.02
N ALA A 63 18.71 0.53 17.41
CA ALA A 63 18.15 1.33 16.35
C ALA A 63 17.52 2.63 16.90
N PRO A 64 17.52 3.71 16.11
CA PRO A 64 16.83 4.95 16.46
C PRO A 64 15.32 4.72 16.60
N THR A 65 14.65 5.58 17.35
CA THR A 65 13.18 5.63 17.36
C THR A 65 12.65 6.29 16.10
N ILE A 66 11.36 6.12 15.84
CA ILE A 66 10.71 6.76 14.67
C ILE A 66 10.82 8.29 14.71
N THR A 67 10.83 8.89 15.90
CA THR A 67 11.01 10.35 16.07
C THR A 67 12.41 10.82 15.72
N ASP A 68 13.43 10.02 15.98
CA ASP A 68 14.84 10.37 15.71
C ASP A 68 15.12 10.45 14.19
N ILE A 69 14.38 9.70 13.39
CA ILE A 69 14.57 9.68 11.92
C ILE A 69 13.69 10.70 11.18
N LYS A 70 12.75 11.35 11.87
CA LYS A 70 11.76 12.23 11.24
C LYS A 70 12.39 13.30 10.33
N SER A 71 13.42 13.99 10.83
CA SER A 71 14.11 15.03 10.04
C SER A 71 14.77 14.47 8.76
N LYS A 72 15.37 13.28 8.85
CA LYS A 72 15.96 12.60 7.69
C LYS A 72 14.93 12.16 6.67
N LEU A 73 13.76 11.75 7.14
CA LEU A 73 12.63 11.40 6.29
C LEU A 73 12.08 12.64 5.58
N ASP A 74 11.80 13.71 6.34
CA ASP A 74 11.28 14.97 5.79
C ASP A 74 12.22 15.58 4.75
N GLN A 75 13.52 15.53 4.98
CA GLN A 75 14.51 16.04 4.04
C GLN A 75 14.45 15.32 2.68
N ARG A 76 14.18 14.00 2.68
CA ARG A 76 14.10 13.21 1.46
C ARG A 76 12.77 13.37 0.74
N VAL A 77 11.68 13.38 1.48
CA VAL A 77 10.36 13.59 0.88
C VAL A 77 10.23 15.03 0.38
N GLY A 78 10.62 16.03 1.19
CA GLY A 78 10.53 17.43 0.81
C GLY A 78 9.15 17.81 0.30
N GLU A 79 9.09 18.48 -0.83
CA GLU A 79 7.86 18.86 -1.54
C GLU A 79 7.41 17.81 -2.57
N ASN A 80 8.14 16.70 -2.69
CA ASN A 80 7.81 15.66 -3.67
C ASN A 80 6.52 14.91 -3.30
N VAL A 81 5.97 14.22 -4.28
CA VAL A 81 4.90 13.26 -4.05
C VAL A 81 5.45 12.07 -3.29
N ALA A 82 4.84 11.75 -2.15
CA ALA A 82 5.11 10.54 -1.38
C ALA A 82 4.25 9.40 -1.93
N ALA A 83 4.87 8.52 -2.70
CA ALA A 83 4.21 7.38 -3.34
C ALA A 83 4.36 6.14 -2.46
N ILE A 84 3.24 5.46 -2.21
CA ILE A 84 3.16 4.24 -1.39
C ILE A 84 2.47 3.14 -2.18
N TYR A 85 2.87 1.88 -1.96
CA TYR A 85 2.20 0.78 -2.67
C TYR A 85 0.84 0.45 -2.08
N SER A 86 0.66 0.63 -0.80
CA SER A 86 -0.63 0.44 -0.12
C SER A 86 -0.98 1.61 0.80
N GLY A 87 -2.27 1.71 1.16
CA GLY A 87 -2.70 2.73 2.11
C GLY A 87 -2.19 2.53 3.54
N PHE A 88 -1.65 1.33 3.85
CA PHE A 88 -1.15 0.99 5.16
C PHE A 88 0.04 1.87 5.58
N ASP A 89 1.03 2.04 4.69
CA ASP A 89 2.24 2.85 4.94
C ASP A 89 1.88 4.29 5.33
N LYS A 90 0.92 4.87 4.61
CA LYS A 90 0.37 6.18 4.94
C LYS A 90 -0.21 6.21 6.35
N VAL A 91 -1.07 5.24 6.67
CA VAL A 91 -1.72 5.16 8.00
C VAL A 91 -0.67 4.99 9.09
N ALA A 92 0.35 4.16 8.88
CA ALA A 92 1.42 3.94 9.83
C ALA A 92 2.21 5.22 10.09
N LEU A 93 2.59 5.96 9.04
CA LEU A 93 3.32 7.22 9.17
C LEU A 93 2.45 8.34 9.78
N GLU A 94 1.18 8.47 9.39
CA GLU A 94 0.27 9.48 9.96
C GLU A 94 -0.05 9.22 11.43
N LYS A 95 -0.12 7.95 11.87
CA LYS A 95 -0.31 7.62 13.29
C LYS A 95 0.92 7.94 14.15
N ASN A 96 2.12 7.80 13.59
CA ASN A 96 3.36 8.18 14.27
C ASN A 96 3.60 9.69 14.23
N PHE A 97 3.18 10.34 13.15
CA PHE A 97 3.36 11.77 12.91
C PHE A 97 2.05 12.44 12.51
N PRO A 98 1.15 12.76 13.47
CA PRO A 98 -0.16 13.34 13.16
C PRO A 98 -0.12 14.67 12.41
N GLN A 99 1.01 15.38 12.43
CA GLN A 99 1.22 16.64 11.72
C GLN A 99 1.87 16.47 10.33
N ILE A 100 2.09 15.21 9.89
CA ILE A 100 2.70 14.95 8.59
C ILE A 100 1.75 15.41 7.46
N ASN A 101 2.27 16.20 6.53
CA ASN A 101 1.48 16.74 5.43
C ASN A 101 2.14 16.45 4.09
N TYR A 102 2.38 15.18 3.79
CA TYR A 102 2.93 14.77 2.50
C TYR A 102 1.85 14.73 1.42
N SER A 103 2.26 14.97 0.18
CA SER A 103 1.40 14.80 -0.99
C SER A 103 1.32 13.32 -1.38
N TRP A 104 0.39 12.57 -0.79
CA TRP A 104 0.30 11.13 -0.94
C TRP A 104 -0.22 10.67 -2.31
N LEU A 105 0.41 9.62 -2.85
CA LEU A 105 -0.04 8.87 -4.01
C LEU A 105 -0.07 7.37 -3.71
N ASP A 106 -1.24 6.76 -3.78
CA ASP A 106 -1.43 5.32 -3.66
C ASP A 106 -1.21 4.67 -5.04
N ILE A 107 -0.09 3.96 -5.17
CA ILE A 107 0.33 3.31 -6.41
C ILE A 107 -0.65 2.20 -6.81
N THR A 108 -1.24 1.45 -5.85
CA THR A 108 -2.21 0.40 -6.20
C THR A 108 -3.42 0.94 -6.94
N LYS A 109 -3.82 2.18 -6.66
CA LYS A 109 -4.91 2.83 -7.40
C LYS A 109 -4.53 3.12 -8.86
N VAL A 110 -3.28 3.48 -9.11
CA VAL A 110 -2.75 3.67 -10.48
C VAL A 110 -2.64 2.32 -11.19
N VAL A 111 -2.06 1.32 -10.54
CA VAL A 111 -1.89 -0.05 -11.03
C VAL A 111 -3.22 -0.65 -11.47
N ARG A 112 -4.25 -0.57 -10.61
CA ARG A 112 -5.60 -1.08 -10.91
C ARG A 112 -6.27 -0.39 -12.10
N ARG A 113 -5.86 0.83 -12.43
CA ARG A 113 -6.34 1.57 -13.61
C ARG A 113 -5.51 1.28 -14.86
N THR A 114 -4.29 0.84 -14.67
CA THR A 114 -3.36 0.55 -15.76
C THR A 114 -3.56 -0.87 -16.29
N TRP A 115 -3.64 -1.85 -15.40
CA TRP A 115 -3.68 -3.28 -15.73
C TRP A 115 -4.94 -3.96 -15.18
N GLU A 116 -6.08 -3.70 -15.80
CA GLU A 116 -7.37 -4.27 -15.35
C GLU A 116 -7.40 -5.81 -15.40
N GLY A 117 -6.66 -6.43 -16.32
CA GLY A 117 -6.56 -7.89 -16.45
C GLY A 117 -5.85 -8.60 -15.29
N VAL A 118 -5.13 -7.86 -14.44
CA VAL A 118 -4.44 -8.40 -13.26
C VAL A 118 -5.39 -8.70 -12.08
N ALA A 119 -6.66 -8.32 -12.21
CA ALA A 119 -7.66 -8.52 -11.14
C ALA A 119 -7.75 -9.97 -10.65
N TYR A 120 -7.53 -10.96 -11.53
CA TYR A 120 -7.60 -12.39 -11.19
C TYR A 120 -6.35 -12.90 -10.45
N SER A 121 -5.16 -12.41 -10.80
CA SER A 121 -3.89 -12.79 -10.17
C SER A 121 -3.56 -11.94 -8.93
N GLY A 122 -4.30 -10.85 -8.73
CA GLY A 122 -4.12 -9.93 -7.61
C GLY A 122 -3.12 -8.81 -7.88
N TYR A 123 -3.30 -7.72 -7.15
CA TYR A 123 -2.50 -6.50 -7.30
C TYR A 123 -1.40 -6.37 -6.24
N GLY A 124 -0.96 -7.47 -5.61
CA GLY A 124 0.19 -7.47 -4.70
C GLY A 124 1.47 -7.05 -5.43
N LEU A 125 2.39 -6.36 -4.72
CA LEU A 125 3.61 -5.79 -5.31
C LEU A 125 4.42 -6.84 -6.06
N ALA A 126 4.69 -7.99 -5.45
CA ALA A 126 5.48 -9.07 -6.06
C ALA A 126 4.84 -9.58 -7.37
N ASN A 127 3.51 -9.73 -7.40
CA ASN A 127 2.82 -10.18 -8.61
C ASN A 127 2.89 -9.13 -9.74
N VAL A 128 2.70 -7.86 -9.40
CA VAL A 128 2.78 -6.77 -10.40
C VAL A 128 4.21 -6.59 -10.89
N CYS A 129 5.21 -6.72 -10.03
CA CYS A 129 6.62 -6.72 -10.42
C CYS A 129 6.92 -7.85 -11.41
N LYS A 130 6.48 -9.07 -11.11
CA LYS A 130 6.65 -10.23 -11.99
C LYS A 130 6.02 -10.03 -13.37
N LEU A 131 4.84 -9.43 -13.44
CA LEU A 131 4.12 -9.14 -14.68
C LEU A 131 4.78 -8.05 -15.55
N ASN A 132 5.66 -7.25 -14.97
CA ASN A 132 6.34 -6.15 -15.64
C ASN A 132 7.85 -6.33 -15.69
N ASP A 133 8.36 -7.54 -15.45
CA ASP A 133 9.79 -7.89 -15.45
C ASP A 133 10.63 -6.97 -14.54
N ILE A 134 10.04 -6.55 -13.40
CA ILE A 134 10.72 -5.76 -12.39
C ILE A 134 11.28 -6.71 -11.34
N GLU A 135 12.60 -6.71 -11.21
CA GLU A 135 13.25 -7.43 -10.12
C GLU A 135 12.92 -6.75 -8.80
N ILE A 136 12.36 -7.53 -7.88
CA ILE A 136 12.20 -7.17 -6.49
C ILE A 136 13.30 -7.92 -5.72
N GLY A 137 14.06 -7.22 -4.91
CA GLY A 137 15.09 -7.83 -4.08
C GLY A 137 14.49 -8.79 -3.04
N ARG A 138 14.91 -8.71 -1.81
CA ARG A 138 14.25 -9.43 -0.73
C ARG A 138 12.88 -8.78 -0.47
N HIS A 139 11.80 -9.46 -0.88
CA HIS A 139 10.44 -9.00 -0.59
C HIS A 139 10.20 -8.94 0.92
N HIS A 140 9.47 -7.95 1.38
CA HIS A 140 9.35 -7.57 2.80
C HIS A 140 10.66 -7.04 3.43
N ASP A 141 11.50 -6.44 2.60
CA ASP A 141 12.49 -5.46 3.04
C ASP A 141 11.99 -4.09 2.57
N ALA A 142 11.74 -3.18 3.50
CA ALA A 142 11.08 -1.90 3.19
C ALA A 142 11.80 -1.10 2.09
N LEU A 143 13.15 -1.19 1.99
CA LEU A 143 13.86 -0.50 0.92
C LEU A 143 13.67 -1.18 -0.44
N ALA A 144 13.76 -2.52 -0.48
CA ALA A 144 13.54 -3.27 -1.70
C ALA A 144 12.12 -3.05 -2.24
N ASP A 145 11.13 -3.04 -1.36
CA ASP A 145 9.73 -2.84 -1.70
C ASP A 145 9.45 -1.39 -2.14
N ALA A 146 10.05 -0.38 -1.49
CA ALA A 146 9.97 1.02 -1.94
C ALA A 146 10.57 1.22 -3.34
N VAL A 147 11.74 0.63 -3.63
CA VAL A 147 12.38 0.69 -4.95
C VAL A 147 11.50 0.02 -6.01
N ALA A 148 10.98 -1.18 -5.71
CA ALA A 148 10.11 -1.91 -6.61
C ALA A 148 8.80 -1.16 -6.89
N ALA A 149 8.18 -0.60 -5.84
CA ALA A 149 6.96 0.21 -5.95
C ALA A 149 7.17 1.44 -6.84
N GLY A 150 8.30 2.12 -6.69
CA GLY A 150 8.64 3.26 -7.55
C GLY A 150 8.82 2.86 -9.02
N LYS A 151 9.49 1.74 -9.31
CA LYS A 151 9.62 1.20 -10.67
C LYS A 151 8.26 0.81 -11.26
N VAL A 152 7.38 0.19 -10.46
CA VAL A 152 6.00 -0.14 -10.86
C VAL A 152 5.23 1.12 -11.24
N LEU A 153 5.34 2.20 -10.46
CA LEU A 153 4.69 3.47 -10.78
C LEU A 153 5.16 4.02 -12.13
N ILE A 154 6.47 4.01 -12.39
CA ILE A 154 7.05 4.47 -13.66
C ILE A 154 6.52 3.61 -14.82
N CYS A 155 6.51 2.29 -14.69
CA CYS A 155 5.96 1.38 -15.70
C CYS A 155 4.47 1.68 -15.98
N ALA A 156 3.68 1.90 -14.93
CA ALA A 156 2.27 2.20 -15.06
C ALA A 156 2.00 3.53 -15.79
N LEU A 157 2.77 4.57 -15.45
CA LEU A 157 2.67 5.88 -16.09
C LEU A 157 3.08 5.83 -17.57
N ASN A 158 4.17 5.12 -17.88
CA ASN A 158 4.64 4.93 -19.26
C ASN A 158 3.60 4.15 -20.09
N ALA A 159 3.05 3.08 -19.55
CA ALA A 159 2.03 2.27 -20.23
C ALA A 159 0.76 3.08 -20.59
N LYS A 160 0.41 4.05 -19.76
CA LYS A 160 -0.74 4.95 -20.00
C LYS A 160 -0.36 6.28 -20.66
N LYS A 161 0.95 6.53 -20.90
CA LYS A 161 1.48 7.82 -21.41
C LYS A 161 1.01 9.01 -20.55
N LEU A 162 1.06 8.83 -19.23
CA LEU A 162 0.62 9.81 -18.25
C LEU A 162 1.83 10.45 -17.55
N LYS A 163 1.65 11.68 -17.08
CA LYS A 163 2.53 12.33 -16.12
C LYS A 163 2.07 12.02 -14.69
N LEU A 164 2.95 12.24 -13.72
CA LEU A 164 2.64 12.02 -12.31
C LEU A 164 1.42 12.84 -11.86
N ASP A 165 1.30 14.09 -12.30
CA ASP A 165 0.18 14.99 -11.97
C ASP A 165 -1.17 14.47 -12.50
N ASP A 166 -1.15 13.67 -13.56
CA ASP A 166 -2.35 13.10 -14.17
C ASP A 166 -2.94 11.95 -13.34
N CYS A 167 -2.16 11.35 -12.41
CA CYS A 167 -2.59 10.22 -11.60
C CYS A 167 -3.88 10.52 -10.82
N ARG A 168 -3.98 11.73 -10.25
CA ARG A 168 -5.17 12.14 -9.48
C ARG A 168 -6.41 12.24 -10.37
N SER A 169 -6.24 12.71 -11.60
CA SER A 169 -7.34 12.79 -12.57
C SER A 169 -7.75 11.42 -13.10
N LEU A 170 -6.79 10.51 -13.31
CA LEU A 170 -7.04 9.14 -13.70
C LEU A 170 -7.93 8.41 -12.66
N ILE A 171 -7.61 8.57 -11.40
CA ILE A 171 -8.37 7.96 -10.30
C ILE A 171 -9.79 8.56 -10.22
N ARG A 172 -9.93 9.88 -10.32
CA ARG A 172 -11.22 10.59 -10.26
C ARG A 172 -12.14 10.30 -11.45
N ARG A 173 -11.61 10.25 -12.67
CA ARG A 173 -12.41 10.01 -13.90
C ARG A 173 -13.16 8.69 -13.86
N LYS A 174 -12.57 7.62 -13.33
CA LYS A 174 -13.24 6.31 -13.27
C LYS A 174 -14.42 6.32 -12.29
N ILE A 175 -14.34 7.07 -11.20
CA ILE A 175 -15.46 7.23 -10.26
C ILE A 175 -16.63 7.95 -10.97
N SER A 176 -16.39 9.06 -11.64
CA SER A 176 -17.42 9.80 -12.36
C SER A 176 -18.04 8.98 -13.51
N THR A 177 -17.24 8.17 -14.21
CA THR A 177 -17.74 7.29 -15.28
C THR A 177 -18.63 6.18 -14.73
N LEU A 178 -18.29 5.60 -13.58
CA LEU A 178 -19.12 4.58 -12.93
C LEU A 178 -20.45 5.15 -12.44
N ILE A 179 -20.45 6.36 -11.91
CA ILE A 179 -21.68 7.08 -11.51
C ILE A 179 -22.54 7.40 -12.74
N ALA A 180 -21.94 7.95 -13.80
CA ALA A 180 -22.65 8.32 -15.04
C ALA A 180 -23.29 7.12 -15.76
N HIS A 181 -22.75 5.90 -15.60
CA HIS A 181 -23.33 4.68 -16.18
C HIS A 181 -24.29 3.94 -15.24
N GLY A 182 -24.66 4.53 -14.12
CA GLY A 182 -25.57 3.91 -13.14
C GLY A 182 -25.03 2.62 -12.50
N LYS A 183 -23.72 2.36 -12.63
CA LYS A 183 -23.06 1.17 -12.06
C LYS A 183 -22.66 1.35 -10.60
N MET A 184 -22.83 2.54 -10.06
CA MET A 184 -22.71 2.82 -8.61
C MET A 184 -23.93 3.64 -8.19
N SER A 185 -24.54 3.30 -7.07
CA SER A 185 -25.50 4.19 -6.41
C SER A 185 -24.79 5.50 -6.03
N GLU A 186 -25.52 6.59 -5.90
CA GLU A 186 -24.99 7.91 -5.52
C GLU A 186 -24.30 7.94 -4.15
N ASN A 187 -24.26 6.79 -3.45
CA ASN A 187 -23.57 6.62 -2.19
C ASN A 187 -22.11 6.16 -2.45
N PRO A 188 -21.09 6.99 -2.15
CA PRO A 188 -19.69 6.71 -2.50
C PRO A 188 -19.05 5.62 -1.61
N ASN A 189 -19.81 4.83 -0.89
CA ASN A 189 -19.29 3.71 -0.12
C ASN A 189 -19.15 2.49 -1.06
N PRO A 190 -17.93 2.16 -1.57
CA PRO A 190 -17.76 1.19 -2.65
C PRO A 190 -17.95 -0.26 -2.24
N VAL A 191 -18.44 -0.54 -1.06
CA VAL A 191 -18.54 -1.90 -0.49
C VAL A 191 -19.89 -2.16 0.16
N ASN A 192 -20.96 -1.58 -0.37
CA ASN A 192 -22.22 -2.22 -0.13
C ASN A 192 -22.51 -3.19 -1.29
N ILE A 193 -21.81 -4.32 -1.31
CA ILE A 193 -22.51 -5.53 -1.69
C ILE A 193 -23.47 -5.75 -0.52
N VAL A 194 -24.60 -5.09 -0.52
CA VAL A 194 -25.74 -5.50 0.29
C VAL A 194 -26.11 -6.87 -0.26
N ILE A 195 -25.62 -7.90 0.39
CA ILE A 195 -26.18 -9.22 0.22
C ILE A 195 -27.50 -9.12 0.98
N GLU A 196 -28.57 -8.79 0.25
CA GLU A 196 -29.92 -8.87 0.79
C GLU A 196 -30.09 -10.29 1.32
N GLY A 197 -30.24 -10.44 2.62
CA GLY A 197 -30.50 -11.72 3.26
C GLY A 197 -29.38 -12.30 4.11
N GLY A 198 -28.39 -11.52 4.54
CA GLY A 198 -27.44 -11.99 5.55
C GLY A 198 -28.15 -12.43 6.83
N ASN A 199 -27.68 -13.52 7.43
CA ASN A 199 -28.26 -14.06 8.67
C ASN A 199 -28.04 -13.05 9.82
N PRO A 200 -29.07 -12.39 10.35
CA PRO A 200 -28.93 -11.39 11.42
C PRO A 200 -28.47 -11.99 12.75
N ASP A 201 -28.59 -13.32 12.92
CA ASP A 201 -28.14 -14.06 14.10
C ASP A 201 -26.76 -14.70 13.88
N GLY A 202 -26.11 -14.46 12.73
CA GLY A 202 -24.79 -14.96 12.41
C GLY A 202 -23.69 -14.26 13.21
N GLU A 203 -22.66 -15.01 13.58
CA GLU A 203 -21.50 -14.54 14.38
C GLU A 203 -20.82 -13.28 13.77
N TRP A 204 -20.93 -13.09 12.46
CA TRP A 204 -20.28 -12.01 11.69
C TRP A 204 -21.25 -10.94 11.20
N PHE A 205 -22.50 -10.94 11.69
CA PHE A 205 -23.50 -9.97 11.25
C PHE A 205 -23.10 -8.56 11.65
N GLY A 206 -22.99 -7.67 10.66
CA GLY A 206 -22.56 -6.28 10.86
C GLY A 206 -21.05 -6.07 10.71
N ASP A 207 -20.25 -7.13 10.58
CA ASP A 207 -18.81 -7.04 10.38
C ASP A 207 -18.45 -6.87 8.91
N VAL A 208 -17.37 -6.16 8.64
CA VAL A 208 -16.78 -6.05 7.30
C VAL A 208 -15.72 -7.12 7.14
N LEU A 209 -16.07 -8.21 6.43
CA LEU A 209 -15.13 -9.29 6.13
C LEU A 209 -14.25 -8.93 4.94
N CYS A 210 -12.93 -8.95 5.13
CA CYS A 210 -11.96 -8.75 4.08
C CYS A 210 -11.24 -10.07 3.78
N PHE A 211 -11.48 -10.64 2.59
CA PHE A 211 -10.77 -11.82 2.13
C PHE A 211 -9.42 -11.41 1.52
N THR A 212 -8.34 -11.73 2.21
CA THR A 212 -6.96 -11.52 1.74
C THR A 212 -6.34 -12.86 1.33
N GLY A 213 -5.48 -12.84 0.31
CA GLY A 213 -4.83 -14.04 -0.18
C GLY A 213 -5.62 -14.84 -1.21
N GLU A 214 -5.17 -16.08 -1.45
CA GLU A 214 -5.76 -17.00 -2.41
C GLU A 214 -6.92 -17.77 -1.77
N LEU A 215 -8.10 -17.66 -2.36
CA LEU A 215 -9.29 -18.40 -1.92
C LEU A 215 -9.48 -19.66 -2.77
N ARG A 216 -9.91 -20.75 -2.14
CA ARG A 216 -10.25 -22.01 -2.83
C ARG A 216 -11.55 -21.92 -3.64
N MET A 217 -12.26 -20.81 -3.56
CA MET A 217 -13.52 -20.54 -4.28
C MET A 217 -13.55 -19.08 -4.74
N PRO A 218 -14.36 -18.71 -5.73
CA PRO A 218 -14.55 -17.33 -6.15
C PRO A 218 -14.94 -16.43 -4.97
N ARG A 219 -14.39 -15.20 -4.92
CA ARG A 219 -14.66 -14.25 -3.81
C ARG A 219 -16.14 -13.94 -3.60
N VAL A 220 -16.91 -13.89 -4.68
CA VAL A 220 -18.36 -13.70 -4.61
C VAL A 220 -19.03 -14.84 -3.86
N GLU A 221 -18.64 -16.09 -4.15
CA GLU A 221 -19.16 -17.27 -3.46
C GLU A 221 -18.73 -17.30 -1.99
N ALA A 222 -17.47 -16.92 -1.69
CA ALA A 222 -17.00 -16.79 -0.32
C ALA A 222 -17.78 -15.73 0.46
N SER A 223 -18.11 -14.59 -0.16
CA SER A 223 -18.94 -13.55 0.45
C SER A 223 -20.36 -14.03 0.74
N ILE A 224 -20.98 -14.78 -0.18
CA ILE A 224 -22.31 -15.35 0.02
C ILE A 224 -22.30 -16.35 1.19
N LYS A 225 -21.28 -17.24 1.26
CA LYS A 225 -21.16 -18.20 2.37
C LYS A 225 -20.92 -17.53 3.72
N ALA A 226 -20.19 -16.43 3.75
CA ALA A 226 -19.94 -15.67 4.98
C ALA A 226 -21.18 -14.90 5.47
N SER A 227 -22.18 -14.71 4.61
CA SER A 227 -23.42 -14.00 4.95
C SER A 227 -24.58 -14.94 5.36
N GLN A 228 -24.39 -16.23 5.27
CA GLN A 228 -25.34 -17.26 5.71
C GLN A 228 -25.11 -17.69 7.16
#